data_75e7848c7a302957a057ced252946270
#
_entry.id   75e7848c7a302957a057ced252946270
#
_cell.length_a   1.000
_cell.length_b   1.000
_cell.length_c   1.000
_cell.angle_alpha   90.00
_cell.angle_beta   90.00
_cell.angle_gamma   90.00
#
_symmetry.space_group_name_H-M   'P 1'
#
loop_
_entity.id
_entity.type
_entity.pdbx_description
1 polymer ?
#
loop_
_entity_poly.entity_id
_entity_poly.type
_entity_poly.pdbx_seq_one_letter_code
_entity_poly.pdbx_strand_id
1 'polypeptide(L)'
;MERIYNLDSISQYNADNNHKTLHPLVTVVDFSKANERNWGENVTVKFQYGLYCVFLKDVKCGDIRYGREYYDYQAGTLVFFAPGQTANYEMVVGTYQPVGYGLVFHPDLVLGSALGKVLQDLSFFQYQSNESLHISEDERQIVLDCFAKITHELKQPVDKHSKRLIASNIELFFSYCQRF
;
A
#
# COMPACT_ATOMS: atom_id res chain seq x y z
N MET A 1 -13.03 21.69 0.03
CA MET A 1 -13.17 21.22 -1.37
C MET A 1 -12.83 19.74 -1.37
N GLU A 2 -13.68 18.88 -1.95
CA GLU A 2 -13.41 17.45 -2.07
C GLU A 2 -12.72 17.16 -3.41
N ARG A 3 -11.64 16.39 -3.38
CA ARG A 3 -10.95 15.88 -4.57
C ARG A 3 -11.01 14.36 -4.58
N ILE A 4 -11.33 13.77 -5.72
CA ILE A 4 -11.39 12.31 -5.88
C ILE A 4 -10.20 11.84 -6.72
N TYR A 5 -9.49 10.84 -6.21
CA TYR A 5 -8.37 10.17 -6.87
C TYR A 5 -8.66 8.69 -7.03
N ASN A 6 -8.62 8.21 -8.27
CA ASN A 6 -8.75 6.79 -8.59
C ASN A 6 -7.36 6.16 -8.67
N LEU A 7 -7.15 5.07 -7.97
CA LEU A 7 -5.89 4.31 -7.97
C LEU A 7 -6.12 2.98 -8.69
N ASP A 8 -6.16 3.04 -10.02
CA ASP A 8 -6.52 1.90 -10.88
C ASP A 8 -5.33 1.33 -11.66
N SER A 9 -4.20 2.04 -11.69
CA SER A 9 -3.04 1.69 -12.51
C SER A 9 -1.74 1.84 -11.74
N ILE A 10 -0.88 0.81 -11.80
CA ILE A 10 0.47 0.83 -11.23
C ILE A 10 1.32 1.93 -11.87
N SER A 11 1.21 2.14 -13.19
CA SER A 11 1.99 3.16 -13.87
C SER A 11 1.61 4.58 -13.42
N GLN A 12 0.32 4.85 -13.25
CA GLN A 12 -0.16 6.13 -12.73
C GLN A 12 0.29 6.33 -11.29
N TYR A 13 0.09 5.32 -10.44
CA TYR A 13 0.52 5.37 -9.04
C TYR A 13 2.02 5.66 -8.90
N ASN A 14 2.85 5.02 -9.74
CA ASN A 14 4.29 5.26 -9.75
C ASN A 14 4.63 6.69 -10.21
N ALA A 15 3.97 7.19 -11.27
CA ALA A 15 4.18 8.55 -11.76
C ALA A 15 3.85 9.60 -10.68
N ASP A 16 2.74 9.43 -9.96
CA ASP A 16 2.31 10.31 -8.88
C ASP A 16 3.28 10.31 -7.68
N ASN A 17 4.07 9.24 -7.52
CA ASN A 17 5.07 9.10 -6.46
C ASN A 17 6.52 9.25 -6.96
N ASN A 18 6.74 9.79 -8.16
CA ASN A 18 8.08 9.97 -8.76
C ASN A 18 8.89 8.65 -8.79
N HIS A 19 8.22 7.55 -9.10
CA HIS A 19 8.79 6.21 -9.10
C HIS A 19 8.74 5.56 -10.48
N LYS A 20 9.81 4.83 -10.86
CA LYS A 20 9.87 4.14 -12.14
C LYS A 20 9.00 2.87 -12.12
N THR A 21 8.17 2.68 -13.13
CA THR A 21 7.42 1.43 -13.32
C THR A 21 8.34 0.34 -13.85
N LEU A 22 8.60 -0.68 -13.04
CA LEU A 22 9.40 -1.86 -13.39
C LEU A 22 8.54 -3.05 -13.80
N HIS A 23 7.29 -3.13 -13.28
CA HIS A 23 6.35 -4.20 -13.58
C HIS A 23 4.94 -3.61 -13.71
N PRO A 24 4.10 -4.07 -14.68
CA PRO A 24 2.79 -3.47 -14.92
C PRO A 24 1.76 -3.77 -13.81
N LEU A 25 1.96 -4.83 -13.02
CA LEU A 25 0.97 -5.32 -12.05
C LEU A 25 1.38 -5.15 -10.59
N VAL A 26 2.59 -4.71 -10.30
CA VAL A 26 3.06 -4.57 -8.90
C VAL A 26 4.18 -3.55 -8.79
N THR A 27 4.23 -2.86 -7.66
CA THR A 27 5.31 -1.94 -7.30
C THR A 27 5.54 -1.92 -5.78
N VAL A 28 6.77 -1.61 -5.39
CA VAL A 28 7.13 -1.21 -4.04
C VAL A 28 7.71 0.20 -4.12
N VAL A 29 7.07 1.14 -3.45
CA VAL A 29 7.46 2.56 -3.46
C VAL A 29 8.06 2.94 -2.11
N ASP A 30 9.22 3.61 -2.16
CA ASP A 30 9.82 4.31 -1.03
C ASP A 30 9.35 5.77 -1.07
N PHE A 31 8.48 6.14 -0.14
CA PHE A 31 7.86 7.47 -0.12
C PHE A 31 8.84 8.60 0.19
N SER A 32 10.00 8.29 0.79
CA SER A 32 11.05 9.31 1.01
C SER A 32 11.60 9.89 -0.30
N LYS A 33 11.41 9.18 -1.41
CA LYS A 33 11.82 9.57 -2.77
C LYS A 33 10.68 10.17 -3.59
N ALA A 34 9.46 10.17 -3.06
CA ALA A 34 8.32 10.79 -3.70
C ALA A 34 8.44 12.32 -3.66
N ASN A 35 7.69 12.99 -4.52
CA ASN A 35 7.61 14.44 -4.46
C ASN A 35 6.91 14.89 -3.17
N GLU A 36 7.34 16.03 -2.64
CA GLU A 36 6.59 16.72 -1.61
C GLU A 36 5.15 17.00 -2.07
N ARG A 37 4.22 16.87 -1.16
CA ARG A 37 2.80 17.05 -1.45
C ARG A 37 2.26 18.28 -0.77
N ASN A 38 1.59 19.12 -1.54
CA ASN A 38 0.81 20.25 -1.05
C ASN A 38 -0.62 20.15 -1.58
N TRP A 39 -1.55 19.84 -0.72
CA TRP A 39 -2.96 19.68 -1.08
C TRP A 39 -3.76 20.99 -0.98
N GLY A 40 -3.16 22.06 -0.43
CA GLY A 40 -3.83 23.29 -0.11
C GLY A 40 -4.51 23.25 1.27
N GLU A 41 -5.25 24.32 1.59
CA GLU A 41 -5.96 24.43 2.87
C GLU A 41 -7.36 23.81 2.79
N ASN A 42 -7.76 23.12 3.87
CA ASN A 42 -9.12 22.57 4.04
C ASN A 42 -9.57 21.67 2.87
N VAL A 43 -8.67 20.79 2.42
CA VAL A 43 -8.97 19.83 1.34
C VAL A 43 -9.16 18.45 1.93
N THR A 44 -10.33 17.86 1.68
CA THR A 44 -10.56 16.42 1.87
C THR A 44 -10.27 15.72 0.56
N VAL A 45 -9.40 14.73 0.61
CA VAL A 45 -9.06 13.90 -0.55
C VAL A 45 -9.66 12.53 -0.36
N LYS A 46 -10.48 12.13 -1.33
CA LYS A 46 -11.08 10.79 -1.38
C LYS A 46 -10.30 9.93 -2.36
N PHE A 47 -9.70 8.86 -1.87
CA PHE A 47 -9.09 7.84 -2.70
C PHE A 47 -10.08 6.70 -2.93
N GLN A 48 -10.20 6.28 -4.20
CA GLN A 48 -10.92 5.08 -4.62
C GLN A 48 -9.87 4.07 -5.07
N TYR A 49 -9.82 2.93 -4.38
CA TYR A 49 -8.81 1.91 -4.61
C TYR A 49 -9.29 0.88 -5.62
N GLY A 50 -8.69 0.82 -6.80
CA GLY A 50 -8.82 -0.28 -7.77
C GLY A 50 -7.70 -1.32 -7.64
N LEU A 51 -6.72 -1.04 -6.78
CA LEU A 51 -5.54 -1.86 -6.49
C LEU A 51 -5.56 -2.34 -5.05
N TYR A 52 -4.87 -3.45 -4.77
CA TYR A 52 -4.46 -3.79 -3.41
C TYR A 52 -3.34 -2.86 -2.98
N CYS A 53 -3.49 -2.22 -1.84
CA CYS A 53 -2.49 -1.30 -1.31
C CYS A 53 -2.18 -1.66 0.15
N VAL A 54 -0.90 -1.76 0.46
CA VAL A 54 -0.37 -1.91 1.81
C VAL A 54 0.62 -0.78 2.05
N PHE A 55 0.38 0.02 3.07
CA PHE A 55 1.23 1.14 3.41
C PHE A 55 1.86 0.94 4.77
N LEU A 56 3.18 0.82 4.80
CA LEU A 56 3.97 0.96 6.02
C LEU A 56 4.24 2.44 6.24
N LYS A 57 3.67 2.99 7.30
CA LYS A 57 3.73 4.40 7.64
C LYS A 57 4.70 4.63 8.79
N ASP A 58 5.68 5.49 8.56
CA ASP A 58 6.70 5.84 9.56
C ASP A 58 6.44 7.20 10.24
N VAL A 59 5.52 8.00 9.69
CA VAL A 59 5.13 9.28 10.26
C VAL A 59 3.63 9.53 10.09
N LYS A 60 3.04 10.27 11.02
CA LYS A 60 1.65 10.73 10.90
C LYS A 60 1.56 11.81 9.81
N CYS A 61 0.90 11.48 8.69
CA CYS A 61 0.76 12.40 7.54
C CYS A 61 -0.68 12.87 7.31
N GLY A 62 -1.48 12.93 8.35
CA GLY A 62 -2.89 13.32 8.35
C GLY A 62 -3.78 12.21 8.92
N ASP A 63 -5.03 12.55 9.19
CA ASP A 63 -5.99 11.60 9.70
C ASP A 63 -6.66 10.87 8.53
N ILE A 64 -6.69 9.55 8.58
CA ILE A 64 -7.34 8.70 7.59
C ILE A 64 -8.72 8.34 8.12
N ARG A 65 -9.77 8.69 7.36
CA ARG A 65 -11.15 8.27 7.65
C ARG A 65 -11.58 7.17 6.70
N TYR A 66 -12.07 6.08 7.29
CA TYR A 66 -12.72 5.00 6.57
C TYR A 66 -14.19 4.91 7.01
N GLY A 67 -15.10 5.23 6.11
CA GLY A 67 -16.51 5.38 6.46
C GLY A 67 -16.72 6.51 7.47
N ARG A 68 -17.21 6.18 8.68
CA ARG A 68 -17.47 7.15 9.77
C ARG A 68 -16.41 7.16 10.87
N GLU A 69 -15.43 6.25 10.80
CA GLU A 69 -14.40 6.07 11.82
C GLU A 69 -13.04 6.55 11.35
N TYR A 70 -12.18 6.94 12.31
CA TYR A 70 -10.80 7.27 12.06
C TYR A 70 -9.95 6.01 12.17
N TYR A 71 -8.97 5.89 11.27
CA TYR A 71 -7.93 4.87 11.39
C TYR A 71 -7.05 5.18 12.60
N ASP A 72 -6.85 4.19 13.48
CA ASP A 72 -5.82 4.28 14.53
C ASP A 72 -4.44 4.15 13.87
N TYR A 73 -3.72 5.27 13.85
CA TYR A 73 -2.58 5.45 12.98
C TYR A 73 -1.41 6.06 13.74
N GLN A 74 -0.35 5.30 13.90
CA GLN A 74 0.90 5.66 14.55
C GLN A 74 2.10 5.35 13.64
N ALA A 75 3.29 5.81 14.01
CA ALA A 75 4.53 5.37 13.35
C ALA A 75 4.73 3.86 13.54
N GLY A 76 5.17 3.17 12.48
CA GLY A 76 5.28 1.71 12.49
C GLY A 76 3.94 0.99 12.30
N THR A 77 3.02 1.58 11.56
CA THR A 77 1.69 1.03 11.31
C THR A 77 1.57 0.57 9.85
N LEU A 78 1.04 -0.64 9.66
CA LEU A 78 0.58 -1.14 8.37
C LEU A 78 -0.90 -0.85 8.18
N VAL A 79 -1.23 -0.27 7.03
CA VAL A 79 -2.59 0.06 6.59
C VAL A 79 -2.89 -0.67 5.30
N PHE A 80 -4.08 -1.27 5.18
CA PHE A 80 -4.45 -2.15 4.08
C PHE A 80 -5.69 -1.64 3.36
N PHE A 81 -5.66 -1.65 2.03
CA PHE A 81 -6.83 -1.35 1.19
C PHE A 81 -6.98 -2.39 0.11
N ALA A 82 -8.21 -2.84 -0.12
CA ALA A 82 -8.58 -3.73 -1.21
C ALA A 82 -9.24 -2.97 -2.37
N PRO A 83 -9.26 -3.54 -3.58
CA PRO A 83 -10.03 -3.01 -4.69
C PRO A 83 -11.51 -2.81 -4.31
N GLY A 84 -12.09 -1.67 -4.73
CA GLY A 84 -13.45 -1.27 -4.41
C GLY A 84 -13.62 -0.48 -3.11
N GLN A 85 -12.59 -0.43 -2.27
CA GLN A 85 -12.65 0.38 -1.04
C GLN A 85 -12.38 1.86 -1.33
N THR A 86 -12.85 2.71 -0.41
CA THR A 86 -12.60 4.16 -0.46
C THR A 86 -12.12 4.66 0.89
N ALA A 87 -11.17 5.59 0.91
CA ALA A 87 -10.75 6.27 2.11
C ALA A 87 -10.72 7.78 1.90
N ASN A 88 -11.16 8.52 2.92
CA ASN A 88 -11.08 9.97 2.95
C ASN A 88 -9.90 10.38 3.82
N TYR A 89 -9.10 11.30 3.28
CA TYR A 89 -7.96 11.86 3.99
C TYR A 89 -8.22 13.33 4.28
N GLU A 90 -8.22 13.69 5.55
CA GLU A 90 -8.17 15.08 5.98
C GLU A 90 -6.71 15.52 5.93
N MET A 91 -6.36 16.28 4.90
CA MET A 91 -4.97 16.63 4.66
C MET A 91 -4.47 17.68 5.64
N VAL A 92 -3.24 17.50 6.12
CA VAL A 92 -2.53 18.49 6.91
C VAL A 92 -2.29 19.73 6.04
N VAL A 93 -2.55 20.90 6.60
CA VAL A 93 -2.26 22.18 5.94
C VAL A 93 -0.76 22.33 5.73
N GLY A 94 -0.37 22.68 4.51
CA GLY A 94 1.03 22.91 4.12
C GLY A 94 1.63 21.80 3.28
N THR A 95 2.93 21.88 3.09
CA THR A 95 3.72 20.90 2.35
C THR A 95 4.24 19.84 3.29
N TYR A 96 4.11 18.57 2.93
CA TYR A 96 4.69 17.47 3.69
C TYR A 96 5.40 16.47 2.78
N GLN A 97 6.45 15.85 3.31
CA GLN A 97 7.15 14.73 2.70
C GLN A 97 6.57 13.43 3.27
N PRO A 98 5.92 12.58 2.46
CA PRO A 98 5.53 11.26 2.93
C PRO A 98 6.77 10.44 3.27
N VAL A 99 6.69 9.62 4.32
CA VAL A 99 7.76 8.73 4.76
C VAL A 99 7.18 7.33 5.02
N GLY A 100 7.92 6.31 4.63
CA GLY A 100 7.52 4.92 4.72
C GLY A 100 7.56 4.23 3.37
N TYR A 101 6.83 3.12 3.26
CA TYR A 101 6.83 2.28 2.06
C TYR A 101 5.42 1.90 1.65
N GLY A 102 5.21 1.68 0.34
CA GLY A 102 3.97 1.16 -0.20
C GLY A 102 4.23 -0.08 -1.06
N LEU A 103 3.56 -1.19 -0.74
CA LEU A 103 3.39 -2.32 -1.65
C LEU A 103 2.02 -2.19 -2.31
N VAL A 104 2.01 -2.05 -3.63
CA VAL A 104 0.78 -1.88 -4.42
C VAL A 104 0.76 -2.88 -5.56
N PHE A 105 -0.37 -3.60 -5.73
CA PHE A 105 -0.47 -4.58 -6.80
C PHE A 105 -1.90 -4.68 -7.36
N HIS A 106 -1.95 -4.98 -8.65
CA HIS A 106 -3.20 -5.15 -9.39
C HIS A 106 -3.83 -6.52 -9.10
N PRO A 107 -5.17 -6.64 -9.05
CA PRO A 107 -5.86 -7.93 -8.85
C PRO A 107 -5.44 -9.02 -9.85
N ASP A 108 -5.09 -8.67 -11.08
CA ASP A 108 -4.65 -9.63 -12.11
C ASP A 108 -3.33 -10.33 -11.75
N LEU A 109 -2.51 -9.75 -10.88
CA LEU A 109 -1.30 -10.41 -10.40
C LEU A 109 -1.61 -11.71 -9.66
N VAL A 110 -2.69 -11.69 -8.89
CA VAL A 110 -3.07 -12.78 -7.98
C VAL A 110 -4.17 -13.68 -8.53
N LEU A 111 -4.75 -13.31 -9.66
CA LEU A 111 -5.82 -14.08 -10.29
C LEU A 111 -5.33 -15.51 -10.63
N GLY A 112 -6.06 -16.51 -10.14
CA GLY A 112 -5.75 -17.92 -10.35
C GLY A 112 -4.55 -18.45 -9.56
N SER A 113 -3.96 -17.66 -8.65
CA SER A 113 -2.85 -18.06 -7.79
C SER A 113 -3.32 -18.49 -6.38
N ALA A 114 -2.41 -19.16 -5.64
CA ALA A 114 -2.64 -19.47 -4.22
C ALA A 114 -2.84 -18.18 -3.40
N LEU A 115 -2.05 -17.14 -3.68
CA LEU A 115 -2.18 -15.84 -3.03
C LEU A 115 -3.58 -15.24 -3.20
N GLY A 116 -4.21 -15.39 -4.37
CA GLY A 116 -5.58 -14.89 -4.59
C GLY A 116 -6.61 -15.53 -3.65
N LYS A 117 -6.43 -16.79 -3.25
CA LYS A 117 -7.26 -17.46 -2.26
C LYS A 117 -6.97 -16.93 -0.85
N VAL A 118 -5.68 -16.80 -0.50
CA VAL A 118 -5.25 -16.27 0.80
C VAL A 118 -5.82 -14.87 1.04
N LEU A 119 -5.78 -13.98 0.05
CA LEU A 119 -6.28 -12.60 0.17
C LEU A 119 -7.78 -12.53 0.49
N GLN A 120 -8.58 -13.50 0.03
CA GLN A 120 -10.02 -13.53 0.32
C GLN A 120 -10.31 -13.83 1.81
N ASP A 121 -9.41 -14.58 2.46
CA ASP A 121 -9.54 -14.99 3.85
C ASP A 121 -8.89 -13.99 4.83
N LEU A 122 -8.14 -13.00 4.32
CA LEU A 122 -7.47 -12.01 5.16
C LEU A 122 -8.47 -10.98 5.71
N SER A 123 -8.58 -10.90 7.03
CA SER A 123 -9.41 -9.91 7.73
C SER A 123 -9.00 -8.46 7.42
N PHE A 124 -7.72 -8.22 7.13
CA PHE A 124 -7.17 -6.89 6.79
C PHE A 124 -7.88 -6.20 5.63
N PHE A 125 -8.47 -6.96 4.69
CA PHE A 125 -9.16 -6.46 3.52
C PHE A 125 -10.68 -6.49 3.62
N GLN A 126 -11.23 -6.93 4.75
CA GLN A 126 -12.68 -6.94 4.96
C GLN A 126 -13.19 -5.53 5.20
N TYR A 127 -14.38 -5.23 4.64
CA TYR A 127 -14.97 -3.89 4.66
C TYR A 127 -15.23 -3.31 6.06
N GLN A 128 -15.26 -4.15 7.08
CA GLN A 128 -15.51 -3.76 8.47
C GLN A 128 -14.24 -3.60 9.32
N SER A 129 -13.07 -3.92 8.77
CA SER A 129 -11.84 -3.84 9.52
C SER A 129 -11.17 -2.49 9.27
N ASN A 130 -11.41 -1.54 10.18
CA ASN A 130 -10.68 -0.26 10.24
C ASN A 130 -9.37 -0.42 11.04
N GLU A 131 -8.98 -1.67 11.30
CA GLU A 131 -7.85 -1.98 12.14
C GLU A 131 -6.56 -1.88 11.33
N SER A 132 -5.72 -0.97 11.75
CA SER A 132 -4.32 -0.94 11.33
C SER A 132 -3.53 -1.96 12.15
N LEU A 133 -2.52 -2.57 11.56
CA LEU A 133 -1.61 -3.45 12.24
C LEU A 133 -0.42 -2.64 12.78
N HIS A 134 -0.35 -2.50 14.11
CA HIS A 134 0.79 -1.89 14.77
C HIS A 134 1.89 -2.93 14.94
N ILE A 135 3.08 -2.60 14.47
CA ILE A 135 4.22 -3.51 14.45
C ILE A 135 5.38 -2.95 15.28
N SER A 136 6.08 -3.86 15.95
CA SER A 136 7.34 -3.58 16.63
C SER A 136 8.48 -3.29 15.62
N GLU A 137 9.62 -2.80 16.11
CA GLU A 137 10.77 -2.56 15.23
C GLU A 137 11.32 -3.84 14.59
N ASP A 138 11.31 -4.96 15.30
CA ASP A 138 11.73 -6.26 14.76
C ASP A 138 10.79 -6.74 13.66
N GLU A 139 9.47 -6.60 13.85
CA GLU A 139 8.46 -6.92 12.83
C GLU A 139 8.55 -5.98 11.63
N ARG A 140 8.84 -4.70 11.88
CA ARG A 140 9.10 -3.72 10.83
C ARG A 140 10.27 -4.14 9.94
N GLN A 141 11.35 -4.64 10.53
CA GLN A 141 12.48 -5.15 9.76
C GLN A 141 12.09 -6.34 8.87
N ILE A 142 11.27 -7.25 9.37
CA ILE A 142 10.73 -8.37 8.58
C ILE A 142 9.90 -7.87 7.38
N VAL A 143 9.06 -6.85 7.59
CA VAL A 143 8.29 -6.22 6.51
C VAL A 143 9.21 -5.62 5.44
N LEU A 144 10.23 -4.88 5.86
CA LEU A 144 11.21 -4.27 4.96
C LEU A 144 11.99 -5.32 4.16
N ASP A 145 12.35 -6.43 4.78
CA ASP A 145 13.03 -7.54 4.11
C ASP A 145 12.13 -8.20 3.04
N CYS A 146 10.83 -8.35 3.32
CA CYS A 146 9.86 -8.81 2.31
C CYS A 146 9.76 -7.83 1.14
N PHE A 147 9.66 -6.54 1.42
CA PHE A 147 9.60 -5.50 0.38
C PHE A 147 10.90 -5.43 -0.45
N ALA A 148 12.05 -5.62 0.19
CA ALA A 148 13.34 -5.69 -0.49
C ALA A 148 13.43 -6.89 -1.44
N LYS A 149 12.93 -8.07 -1.06
CA LYS A 149 12.88 -9.26 -1.91
C LYS A 149 11.97 -9.03 -3.13
N ILE A 150 10.78 -8.46 -2.93
CA ILE A 150 9.88 -8.10 -4.04
C ILE A 150 10.59 -7.11 -4.97
N THR A 151 11.18 -6.04 -4.42
CA THR A 151 11.91 -5.03 -5.21
C THR A 151 13.08 -5.62 -5.99
N HIS A 152 13.79 -6.58 -5.39
CA HIS A 152 14.88 -7.30 -6.08
C HIS A 152 14.34 -8.04 -7.30
N GLU A 153 13.23 -8.76 -7.14
CA GLU A 153 12.60 -9.52 -8.24
C GLU A 153 12.08 -8.61 -9.35
N LEU A 154 11.53 -7.44 -9.01
CA LEU A 154 11.06 -6.45 -9.99
C LEU A 154 12.17 -5.87 -10.88
N LYS A 155 13.43 -5.94 -10.43
CA LYS A 155 14.61 -5.48 -11.20
C LYS A 155 15.18 -6.57 -12.12
N GLN A 156 14.74 -7.81 -11.98
CA GLN A 156 15.18 -8.90 -12.85
C GLN A 156 14.45 -8.86 -14.19
N PRO A 157 15.04 -9.44 -15.25
CA PRO A 157 14.30 -9.66 -16.50
C PRO A 157 13.05 -10.48 -16.27
N VAL A 158 11.94 -10.05 -16.87
CA VAL A 158 10.65 -10.77 -16.75
C VAL A 158 10.76 -12.12 -17.48
N ASP A 159 10.54 -13.20 -16.74
CA ASP A 159 10.51 -14.57 -17.25
C ASP A 159 9.28 -15.34 -16.73
N LYS A 160 9.21 -16.64 -17.06
CA LYS A 160 8.10 -17.53 -16.62
C LYS A 160 8.01 -17.73 -15.11
N HIS A 161 9.06 -17.39 -14.34
CA HIS A 161 9.12 -17.55 -12.89
C HIS A 161 8.78 -16.26 -12.14
N SER A 162 8.93 -15.10 -12.78
CA SER A 162 8.80 -13.77 -12.15
C SER A 162 7.46 -13.60 -11.43
N LYS A 163 6.33 -13.89 -12.10
CA LYS A 163 5.00 -13.77 -11.49
C LYS A 163 4.88 -14.64 -10.23
N ARG A 164 5.38 -15.89 -10.28
CA ARG A 164 5.32 -16.81 -9.15
C ARG A 164 6.18 -16.35 -7.98
N LEU A 165 7.41 -15.91 -8.25
CA LEU A 165 8.34 -15.43 -7.21
C LEU A 165 7.80 -14.18 -6.52
N ILE A 166 7.28 -13.23 -7.29
CA ILE A 166 6.63 -12.03 -6.75
C ILE A 166 5.44 -12.42 -5.87
N ALA A 167 4.52 -13.25 -6.38
CA ALA A 167 3.34 -13.68 -5.62
C ALA A 167 3.71 -14.42 -4.33
N SER A 168 4.73 -15.30 -4.36
CA SER A 168 5.20 -16.04 -3.17
C SER A 168 5.81 -15.11 -2.12
N ASN A 169 6.53 -14.07 -2.52
CA ASN A 169 7.05 -13.08 -1.57
C ASN A 169 5.94 -12.23 -0.95
N ILE A 170 4.90 -11.90 -1.72
CA ILE A 170 3.71 -11.21 -1.19
C ILE A 170 2.94 -12.12 -0.23
N GLU A 171 2.77 -13.40 -0.56
CA GLU A 171 2.13 -14.39 0.32
C GLU A 171 2.90 -14.55 1.64
N LEU A 172 4.22 -14.62 1.58
CA LEU A 172 5.09 -14.67 2.76
C LEU A 172 4.92 -13.42 3.63
N PHE A 173 4.88 -12.24 3.02
CA PHE A 173 4.62 -10.99 3.72
C PHE A 173 3.28 -11.03 4.48
N PHE A 174 2.18 -11.45 3.84
CA PHE A 174 0.88 -11.57 4.52
C PHE A 174 0.86 -12.64 5.61
N SER A 175 1.61 -13.72 5.43
CA SER A 175 1.77 -14.75 6.47
C SER A 175 2.43 -14.19 7.73
N TYR A 176 3.40 -13.30 7.57
CA TYR A 176 3.98 -12.57 8.71
C TYR A 176 2.97 -11.60 9.33
N CYS A 177 2.23 -10.83 8.53
CA CYS A 177 1.20 -9.92 9.06
C CYS A 177 0.12 -10.64 9.89
N GLN A 178 -0.24 -11.88 9.52
CA GLN A 178 -1.18 -12.71 10.30
C GLN A 178 -0.58 -13.22 11.62
N ARG A 179 0.73 -13.24 11.74
CA ARG A 179 1.43 -13.69 12.94
C ARG A 179 1.68 -12.57 13.94
N PHE A 180 1.84 -11.34 13.46
CA PHE A 180 2.02 -10.13 14.26
C PHE A 180 0.77 -9.79 15.05
#